data_1f7b60525e7ad8a87b3f2abeced12522
#
_entry.id   1f7b60525e7ad8a87b3f2abeced12522
#
_cell.length_a   1.000
_cell.length_b   1.000
_cell.length_c   1.000
_cell.angle_alpha   90.00
_cell.angle_beta   90.00
_cell.angle_gamma   90.00
#
_symmetry.space_group_name_H-M   'P 1'
#
loop_
_entity.id
_entity.type
_entity.pdbx_description
1 polymer ?
#
loop_
_entity_poly.entity_id
_entity_poly.type
_entity_poly.pdbx_seq_one_letter_code
_entity_poly.pdbx_strand_id
1 'polypeptide(L)'
;CAAGPALEGMNIQQGMRGETGAIEDVEIRPDGIHLKVIGGGPAEGICGSGILAGIKELLRCGVLRKSGAFVHPDRLPEGDARKEYLQVNPEDGTRSVRLQENPVLVNITQKDIRQVQLAKGAIRSGIEILLENNGLDPSMLDEVMIAGQFGSHLLPEDLTGVGILPEEVRDRIHYVGNTALTGAVAALLSEGVRREMEALAKEIGY
;
A
#
# COMPACT_ATOMS: atom_id res chain seq x y z
N CYS A 1 15.64 1.23 3.55
CA CYS A 1 15.16 2.61 3.62
C CYS A 1 14.08 2.76 4.69
N ALA A 2 13.97 3.92 5.31
CA ALA A 2 12.95 4.21 6.31
C ALA A 2 11.66 4.70 5.62
N ALA A 3 10.75 3.78 5.29
CA ALA A 3 9.49 4.11 4.62
C ALA A 3 8.45 4.78 5.55
N GLY A 4 8.67 4.72 6.86
CA GLY A 4 7.68 5.14 7.85
C GLY A 4 6.53 4.14 8.00
N PRO A 5 5.66 4.32 9.00
CA PRO A 5 4.68 3.31 9.41
C PRO A 5 3.31 3.45 8.71
N ALA A 6 3.19 4.24 7.65
CA ALA A 6 1.90 4.49 6.99
C ALA A 6 1.25 3.21 6.43
N LEU A 7 2.08 2.29 5.90
CA LEU A 7 1.61 1.01 5.38
C LEU A 7 1.19 0.02 6.49
N GLU A 8 1.51 0.32 7.75
CA GLU A 8 1.06 -0.41 8.93
C GLU A 8 -0.21 0.21 9.54
N GLY A 9 -0.81 1.19 8.86
CA GLY A 9 -1.99 1.93 9.31
C GLY A 9 -1.69 3.10 10.26
N MET A 10 -0.45 3.29 10.69
CA MET A 10 -0.08 4.43 11.54
C MET A 10 0.05 5.73 10.71
N ASN A 11 -0.29 6.85 11.32
CA ASN A 11 -0.37 8.16 10.67
C ASN A 11 -1.43 8.26 9.54
N ILE A 12 -2.31 7.28 9.42
CA ILE A 12 -3.53 7.28 8.61
C ILE A 12 -4.69 7.60 9.54
N GLN A 13 -5.61 8.46 9.13
CA GLN A 13 -6.65 9.04 10.01
C GLN A 13 -7.52 7.98 10.69
N GLN A 14 -8.01 7.01 9.92
CA GLN A 14 -8.72 5.83 10.43
C GLN A 14 -7.90 4.55 10.21
N GLY A 15 -6.57 4.68 10.30
CA GLY A 15 -5.68 3.56 10.11
C GLY A 15 -5.73 2.59 11.29
N MET A 16 -5.72 1.29 10.98
CA MET A 16 -5.66 0.22 11.98
C MET A 16 -4.83 -0.95 11.46
N ARG A 17 -4.55 -1.90 12.34
CA ARG A 17 -3.90 -3.15 11.94
C ARG A 17 -4.85 -4.02 11.11
N GLY A 18 -4.29 -5.00 10.38
CA GLY A 18 -5.08 -6.00 9.66
C GLY A 18 -5.75 -6.99 10.62
N GLU A 19 -6.83 -6.57 11.26
CA GLU A 19 -7.62 -7.33 12.21
C GLU A 19 -9.12 -7.17 11.93
N THR A 20 -9.97 -7.89 12.63
CA THR A 20 -11.43 -7.80 12.45
C THR A 20 -11.89 -6.35 12.50
N GLY A 21 -12.73 -5.96 11.54
CA GLY A 21 -13.22 -4.58 11.36
C GLY A 21 -12.36 -3.71 10.43
N ALA A 22 -11.16 -4.17 10.03
CA ALA A 22 -10.33 -3.41 9.09
C ALA A 22 -10.78 -3.60 7.64
N ILE A 23 -10.90 -2.52 6.88
CA ILE A 23 -11.01 -2.58 5.42
C ILE A 23 -9.67 -3.09 4.89
N GLU A 24 -9.69 -4.26 4.22
CA GLU A 24 -8.51 -4.86 3.61
C GLU A 24 -8.46 -4.69 2.09
N ASP A 25 -9.61 -4.41 1.44
CA ASP A 25 -9.69 -4.16 0.02
C ASP A 25 -10.82 -3.17 -0.30
N VAL A 26 -10.64 -2.40 -1.37
CA VAL A 26 -11.57 -1.38 -1.86
C VAL A 26 -11.72 -1.54 -3.37
N GLU A 27 -12.93 -1.66 -3.84
CA GLU A 27 -13.25 -1.67 -5.27
C GLU A 27 -14.29 -0.59 -5.58
N ILE A 28 -14.03 0.25 -6.57
CA ILE A 28 -14.97 1.27 -7.04
C ILE A 28 -15.59 0.80 -8.34
N ARG A 29 -16.89 0.48 -8.29
CA ARG A 29 -17.71 0.03 -9.41
C ARG A 29 -18.72 1.11 -9.82
N PRO A 30 -19.41 0.93 -10.98
CA PRO A 30 -20.45 1.89 -11.39
C PRO A 30 -21.61 2.05 -10.38
N ASP A 31 -21.88 1.04 -9.57
CA ASP A 31 -22.92 0.99 -8.55
C ASP A 31 -22.44 1.49 -7.18
N GLY A 32 -21.15 1.84 -7.02
CA GLY A 32 -20.62 2.44 -5.80
C GLY A 32 -19.30 1.87 -5.32
N ILE A 33 -18.99 2.11 -4.05
CA ILE A 33 -17.79 1.62 -3.38
C ILE A 33 -18.10 0.30 -2.69
N HIS A 34 -17.35 -0.74 -3.03
CA HIS A 34 -17.41 -2.06 -2.42
C HIS A 34 -16.20 -2.26 -1.51
N LEU A 35 -16.45 -2.63 -0.27
CA LEU A 35 -15.44 -2.81 0.76
C LEU A 35 -15.37 -4.28 1.16
N LYS A 36 -14.14 -4.79 1.25
CA LYS A 36 -13.87 -6.07 1.91
C LYS A 36 -13.32 -5.79 3.30
N VAL A 37 -14.06 -6.23 4.31
CA VAL A 37 -13.72 -6.02 5.72
C VAL A 37 -13.33 -7.36 6.35
N ILE A 38 -12.19 -7.38 7.03
CA ILE A 38 -11.70 -8.58 7.74
C ILE A 38 -12.73 -8.97 8.81
N GLY A 39 -13.14 -10.24 8.79
CA GLY A 39 -14.17 -10.78 9.70
C GLY A 39 -15.59 -10.45 9.29
N GLY A 40 -15.81 -9.66 8.23
CA GLY A 40 -17.14 -9.21 7.79
C GLY A 40 -17.73 -8.12 8.68
N GLY A 41 -18.92 -7.63 8.30
CA GLY A 41 -19.60 -6.57 9.04
C GLY A 41 -19.14 -5.15 8.66
N PRO A 42 -19.55 -4.14 9.43
CA PRO A 42 -19.19 -2.75 9.17
C PRO A 42 -17.70 -2.52 9.47
N ALA A 43 -17.09 -1.58 8.72
CA ALA A 43 -15.71 -1.21 8.95
C ALA A 43 -15.55 -0.35 10.22
N GLU A 44 -14.45 -0.57 10.94
CA GLU A 44 -13.99 0.24 12.07
C GLU A 44 -12.82 1.15 11.66
N GLY A 45 -12.10 0.76 10.61
CA GLY A 45 -10.98 1.50 10.05
C GLY A 45 -10.44 0.86 8.77
N ILE A 46 -9.24 1.23 8.37
CA ILE A 46 -8.58 0.76 7.16
C ILE A 46 -7.16 0.29 7.46
N CYS A 47 -6.79 -0.91 6.99
CA CYS A 47 -5.43 -1.40 7.15
C CYS A 47 -4.54 -1.07 5.94
N GLY A 48 -3.27 -1.47 5.99
CA GLY A 48 -2.30 -1.14 4.97
C GLY A 48 -2.64 -1.65 3.57
N SER A 49 -3.21 -2.84 3.43
CA SER A 49 -3.69 -3.34 2.13
C SER A 49 -4.88 -2.53 1.63
N GLY A 50 -5.84 -2.26 2.50
CA GLY A 50 -7.02 -1.46 2.16
C GLY A 50 -6.68 -0.04 1.70
N ILE A 51 -5.72 0.65 2.36
CA ILE A 51 -5.32 2.01 1.92
C ILE A 51 -4.64 1.97 0.55
N LEU A 52 -3.83 0.96 0.24
CA LEU A 52 -3.22 0.81 -1.08
C LEU A 52 -4.26 0.49 -2.15
N ALA A 53 -5.16 -0.46 -1.90
CA ALA A 53 -6.27 -0.78 -2.79
C ALA A 53 -7.15 0.45 -3.05
N GLY A 54 -7.52 1.19 -2.00
CA GLY A 54 -8.29 2.42 -2.10
C GLY A 54 -7.58 3.48 -2.97
N ILE A 55 -6.29 3.72 -2.75
CA ILE A 55 -5.51 4.68 -3.56
C ILE A 55 -5.44 4.24 -5.03
N LYS A 56 -5.19 2.96 -5.30
CA LYS A 56 -5.21 2.41 -6.66
C LYS A 56 -6.54 2.67 -7.35
N GLU A 57 -7.65 2.36 -6.68
CA GLU A 57 -8.99 2.57 -7.22
C GLU A 57 -9.31 4.05 -7.47
N LEU A 58 -8.92 4.94 -6.55
CA LEU A 58 -9.08 6.39 -6.72
C LEU A 58 -8.27 6.95 -7.88
N LEU A 59 -7.08 6.41 -8.14
CA LEU A 59 -6.27 6.72 -9.32
C LEU A 59 -6.95 6.19 -10.59
N ARG A 60 -7.41 4.94 -10.58
CA ARG A 60 -8.07 4.28 -11.71
C ARG A 60 -9.34 5.02 -12.15
N CYS A 61 -10.19 5.41 -11.22
CA CYS A 61 -11.44 6.13 -11.52
C CYS A 61 -11.23 7.65 -11.69
N GLY A 62 -10.00 8.17 -11.60
CA GLY A 62 -9.68 9.58 -11.84
C GLY A 62 -10.17 10.55 -10.75
N VAL A 63 -10.51 10.06 -9.57
CA VAL A 63 -10.81 10.89 -8.37
C VAL A 63 -9.52 11.40 -7.75
N LEU A 64 -8.47 10.59 -7.80
CA LEU A 64 -7.12 10.99 -7.41
C LEU A 64 -6.26 11.17 -8.65
N ARG A 65 -5.53 12.28 -8.71
CA ARG A 65 -4.57 12.56 -9.79
C ARG A 65 -3.23 11.86 -9.51
N LYS A 66 -2.42 11.64 -10.53
CA LYS A 66 -1.05 11.13 -10.39
C LYS A 66 -0.17 11.97 -9.44
N SER A 67 -0.47 13.26 -9.30
CA SER A 67 0.19 14.15 -8.33
C SER A 67 -0.20 13.85 -6.87
N GLY A 68 -1.18 12.97 -6.63
CA GLY A 68 -1.75 12.69 -5.33
C GLY A 68 -2.74 13.73 -4.83
N ALA A 69 -3.21 14.64 -5.68
CA ALA A 69 -4.26 15.60 -5.33
C ALA A 69 -5.63 15.05 -5.74
N PHE A 70 -6.61 15.11 -4.85
CA PHE A 70 -7.99 14.85 -5.21
C PHE A 70 -8.50 15.87 -6.23
N VAL A 71 -9.35 15.44 -7.17
CA VAL A 71 -10.09 16.36 -8.03
C VAL A 71 -11.07 17.18 -7.19
N HIS A 72 -11.46 18.35 -7.68
CA HIS A 72 -12.54 19.12 -7.06
C HIS A 72 -13.88 18.60 -7.57
N PRO A 73 -14.93 18.41 -6.72
CA PRO A 73 -16.25 17.94 -7.17
C PRO A 73 -16.83 18.77 -8.30
N ASP A 74 -16.64 20.11 -8.29
CA ASP A 74 -17.15 21.02 -9.31
C ASP A 74 -16.50 20.82 -10.70
N ARG A 75 -15.38 20.09 -10.76
CA ARG A 75 -14.73 19.74 -12.04
C ARG A 75 -15.24 18.44 -12.64
N LEU A 76 -16.07 17.71 -11.90
CA LEU A 76 -16.74 16.52 -12.40
C LEU A 76 -18.05 16.91 -13.10
N PRO A 77 -18.46 16.18 -14.16
CA PRO A 77 -19.73 16.42 -14.84
C PRO A 77 -20.93 16.42 -13.88
N GLU A 78 -22.00 17.11 -14.26
CA GLU A 78 -23.25 17.03 -13.52
C GLU A 78 -23.81 15.60 -13.58
N GLY A 79 -24.27 15.07 -12.43
CA GLY A 79 -24.74 13.68 -12.32
C GLY A 79 -23.61 12.63 -12.21
N ASP A 80 -22.34 13.04 -12.11
CA ASP A 80 -21.25 12.11 -11.93
C ASP A 80 -21.30 11.45 -10.54
N ALA A 81 -21.46 10.12 -10.50
CA ALA A 81 -21.60 9.34 -9.27
C ALA A 81 -20.42 9.51 -8.30
N ARG A 82 -19.24 9.87 -8.80
CA ARG A 82 -18.06 10.11 -7.96
C ARG A 82 -18.23 11.28 -7.00
N LYS A 83 -19.17 12.19 -7.26
CA LYS A 83 -19.49 13.31 -6.36
C LYS A 83 -20.10 12.84 -5.04
N GLU A 84 -20.75 11.69 -5.02
CA GLU A 84 -21.46 11.19 -3.82
C GLU A 84 -20.51 10.86 -2.67
N TYR A 85 -19.28 10.41 -2.99
CA TYR A 85 -18.30 10.04 -1.99
C TYR A 85 -17.13 11.02 -1.85
N LEU A 86 -16.98 11.96 -2.78
CA LEU A 86 -15.95 12.99 -2.72
C LEU A 86 -16.42 14.18 -1.87
N GLN A 87 -15.74 14.40 -0.76
CA GLN A 87 -16.09 15.41 0.22
C GLN A 87 -15.10 16.59 0.19
N VAL A 88 -15.61 17.78 0.50
CA VAL A 88 -14.82 18.99 0.72
C VAL A 88 -15.16 19.54 2.11
N ASN A 89 -14.15 19.69 2.94
CA ASN A 89 -14.31 20.34 4.24
C ASN A 89 -14.58 21.84 3.99
N PRO A 90 -15.71 22.40 4.47
CA PRO A 90 -16.06 23.79 4.25
C PRO A 90 -15.15 24.78 4.99
N GLU A 91 -14.45 24.37 6.04
CA GLU A 91 -13.60 25.23 6.85
C GLU A 91 -12.25 25.52 6.19
N ASP A 92 -11.62 24.49 5.61
CA ASP A 92 -10.26 24.56 5.10
C ASP A 92 -10.10 24.12 3.64
N GLY A 93 -11.18 23.69 2.99
CA GLY A 93 -11.18 23.22 1.62
C GLY A 93 -10.44 21.90 1.40
N THR A 94 -10.05 21.20 2.45
CA THR A 94 -9.42 19.88 2.34
C THR A 94 -10.42 18.87 1.75
N ARG A 95 -9.88 17.91 1.00
CA ARG A 95 -10.69 16.90 0.30
C ARG A 95 -10.42 15.52 0.85
N SER A 96 -11.48 14.72 0.85
CA SER A 96 -11.44 13.32 1.26
C SER A 96 -12.43 12.51 0.44
N VAL A 97 -12.26 11.21 0.44
CA VAL A 97 -13.23 10.26 -0.10
C VAL A 97 -13.81 9.47 1.05
N ARG A 98 -15.14 9.49 1.16
CA ARG A 98 -15.89 8.70 2.13
C ARG A 98 -16.04 7.28 1.62
N LEU A 99 -15.48 6.33 2.35
CA LEU A 99 -15.62 4.89 2.09
C LEU A 99 -16.89 4.33 2.78
N GLN A 100 -17.11 4.73 4.02
CA GLN A 100 -18.27 4.33 4.84
C GLN A 100 -18.70 5.52 5.70
N GLU A 101 -20.01 5.64 5.96
CA GLU A 101 -20.58 6.69 6.82
C GLU A 101 -20.99 6.14 8.18
N ASN A 102 -21.62 4.98 8.21
CA ASN A 102 -22.18 4.38 9.42
C ASN A 102 -21.74 2.92 9.57
N PRO A 103 -21.59 2.37 10.79
CA PRO A 103 -21.69 3.05 12.09
C PRO A 103 -20.51 3.94 12.42
N VAL A 104 -19.37 3.77 11.74
CA VAL A 104 -18.16 4.58 11.89
C VAL A 104 -17.83 5.24 10.55
N LEU A 105 -17.53 6.53 10.59
CA LEU A 105 -17.10 7.25 9.40
C LEU A 105 -15.65 6.83 9.03
N VAL A 106 -15.48 6.23 7.86
CA VAL A 106 -14.15 5.86 7.32
C VAL A 106 -13.90 6.62 6.02
N ASN A 107 -12.88 7.46 6.03
CA ASN A 107 -12.47 8.29 4.91
C ASN A 107 -11.03 8.03 4.53
N ILE A 108 -10.69 8.25 3.25
CA ILE A 108 -9.32 8.48 2.80
C ILE A 108 -9.14 9.98 2.61
N THR A 109 -8.25 10.59 3.37
CA THR A 109 -8.02 12.04 3.36
C THR A 109 -6.80 12.42 2.50
N GLN A 110 -6.70 13.71 2.16
CA GLN A 110 -5.52 14.22 1.44
C GLN A 110 -4.23 14.02 2.28
N LYS A 111 -4.34 14.03 3.61
CA LYS A 111 -3.20 13.79 4.50
C LYS A 111 -2.75 12.33 4.43
N ASP A 112 -3.69 11.38 4.38
CA ASP A 112 -3.38 9.95 4.25
C ASP A 112 -2.66 9.67 2.93
N ILE A 113 -3.14 10.27 1.83
CA ILE A 113 -2.46 10.18 0.52
C ILE A 113 -1.00 10.65 0.64
N ARG A 114 -0.73 11.76 1.36
CA ARG A 114 0.63 12.26 1.55
C ARG A 114 1.51 11.30 2.36
N GLN A 115 0.97 10.66 3.39
CA GLN A 115 1.70 9.66 4.16
C GLN A 115 2.10 8.44 3.28
N VAL A 116 1.17 7.95 2.47
CA VAL A 116 1.48 6.85 1.54
C VAL A 116 2.46 7.29 0.45
N GLN A 117 2.37 8.53 -0.05
CA GLN A 117 3.35 9.06 -1.02
C GLN A 117 4.76 9.13 -0.44
N LEU A 118 4.93 9.49 0.84
CA LEU A 118 6.23 9.49 1.50
C LEU A 118 6.80 8.07 1.61
N ALA A 119 5.99 7.11 2.06
CA ALA A 119 6.39 5.71 2.14
C ALA A 119 6.77 5.14 0.76
N LYS A 120 5.90 5.35 -0.23
CA LYS A 120 6.16 4.98 -1.63
C LYS A 120 7.46 5.59 -2.14
N GLY A 121 7.66 6.89 -1.94
CA GLY A 121 8.85 7.61 -2.39
C GLY A 121 10.13 7.00 -1.83
N ALA A 122 10.15 6.71 -0.53
CA ALA A 122 11.30 6.09 0.11
C ALA A 122 11.61 4.69 -0.45
N ILE A 123 10.59 3.83 -0.60
CA ILE A 123 10.77 2.47 -1.12
C ILE A 123 11.21 2.52 -2.59
N ARG A 124 10.52 3.29 -3.41
CA ARG A 124 10.77 3.37 -4.84
C ARG A 124 12.17 3.92 -5.14
N SER A 125 12.58 5.01 -4.47
CA SER A 125 13.93 5.56 -4.63
C SER A 125 15.01 4.57 -4.22
N GLY A 126 14.79 3.79 -3.17
CA GLY A 126 15.72 2.74 -2.77
C GLY A 126 15.89 1.66 -3.86
N ILE A 127 14.78 1.23 -4.45
CA ILE A 127 14.79 0.25 -5.56
C ILE A 127 15.52 0.83 -6.77
N GLU A 128 15.19 2.05 -7.20
CA GLU A 128 15.78 2.70 -8.36
C GLU A 128 17.30 2.88 -8.20
N ILE A 129 17.76 3.35 -7.04
CA ILE A 129 19.19 3.50 -6.75
C ILE A 129 19.90 2.15 -6.80
N LEU A 130 19.31 1.08 -6.26
CA LEU A 130 19.90 -0.25 -6.31
C LEU A 130 20.01 -0.78 -7.75
N LEU A 131 18.99 -0.58 -8.56
CA LEU A 131 19.01 -0.98 -9.97
C LEU A 131 20.04 -0.18 -10.76
N GLU A 132 20.06 1.15 -10.63
CA GLU A 132 21.02 2.03 -11.29
C GLU A 132 22.47 1.67 -10.94
N ASN A 133 22.77 1.45 -9.66
CA ASN A 133 24.12 1.09 -9.19
C ASN A 133 24.60 -0.26 -9.77
N ASN A 134 23.69 -1.14 -10.15
CA ASN A 134 24.00 -2.43 -10.75
C ASN A 134 23.81 -2.45 -12.27
N GLY A 135 23.47 -1.32 -12.90
CA GLY A 135 23.24 -1.23 -14.34
C GLY A 135 22.04 -2.07 -14.81
N LEU A 136 21.05 -2.26 -13.93
CA LEU A 136 19.85 -3.06 -14.19
C LEU A 136 18.65 -2.17 -14.49
N ASP A 137 17.82 -2.64 -15.42
CA ASP A 137 16.47 -2.14 -15.66
C ASP A 137 15.44 -3.06 -14.98
N PRO A 138 14.30 -2.56 -14.50
CA PRO A 138 13.27 -3.40 -13.89
C PRO A 138 12.83 -4.59 -14.74
N SER A 139 12.85 -4.46 -16.06
CA SER A 139 12.51 -5.56 -17.00
C SER A 139 13.50 -6.72 -16.98
N MET A 140 14.73 -6.49 -16.48
CA MET A 140 15.81 -7.50 -16.38
C MET A 140 15.70 -8.35 -15.12
N LEU A 141 14.82 -7.99 -14.18
CA LEU A 141 14.62 -8.77 -12.96
C LEU A 141 13.85 -10.05 -13.28
N ASP A 142 14.38 -11.19 -12.86
CA ASP A 142 13.68 -12.48 -12.98
C ASP A 142 12.56 -12.62 -11.97
N GLU A 143 12.79 -12.17 -10.74
CA GLU A 143 11.87 -12.29 -9.61
C GLU A 143 11.96 -11.06 -8.69
N VAL A 144 10.84 -10.74 -8.04
CA VAL A 144 10.75 -9.82 -6.91
C VAL A 144 10.15 -10.55 -5.72
N MET A 145 10.97 -10.84 -4.73
CA MET A 145 10.54 -11.54 -3.52
C MET A 145 10.13 -10.56 -2.43
N ILE A 146 8.88 -10.66 -1.99
CA ILE A 146 8.36 -9.86 -0.87
C ILE A 146 8.32 -10.74 0.38
N ALA A 147 9.14 -10.38 1.35
CA ALA A 147 9.22 -11.05 2.65
C ALA A 147 8.47 -10.26 3.73
N GLY A 148 8.07 -10.96 4.77
CA GLY A 148 7.42 -10.39 5.95
C GLY A 148 5.93 -10.68 6.03
N GLN A 149 5.39 -10.64 7.24
CA GLN A 149 3.98 -10.96 7.51
C GLN A 149 3.01 -10.04 6.77
N PHE A 150 3.33 -8.75 6.69
CA PHE A 150 2.49 -7.76 6.00
C PHE A 150 2.45 -8.01 4.48
N GLY A 151 3.58 -8.36 3.88
CA GLY A 151 3.69 -8.58 2.44
C GLY A 151 2.71 -9.61 1.89
N SER A 152 2.40 -10.68 2.66
CA SER A 152 1.51 -11.76 2.24
C SER A 152 0.05 -11.35 2.00
N HIS A 153 -0.34 -10.14 2.42
CA HIS A 153 -1.69 -9.60 2.28
C HIS A 153 -1.79 -8.50 1.20
N LEU A 154 -0.68 -8.18 0.53
CA LEU A 154 -0.66 -7.17 -0.52
C LEU A 154 -0.85 -7.82 -1.88
N LEU A 155 -1.71 -7.25 -2.71
CA LEU A 155 -1.87 -7.71 -4.08
C LEU A 155 -0.80 -7.05 -4.99
N PRO A 156 -0.20 -7.79 -5.94
CA PRO A 156 0.76 -7.24 -6.90
C PRO A 156 0.25 -5.99 -7.62
N GLU A 157 -1.03 -6.02 -8.02
CA GLU A 157 -1.71 -4.91 -8.68
C GLU A 157 -1.85 -3.65 -7.81
N ASP A 158 -1.91 -3.78 -6.49
CA ASP A 158 -1.95 -2.63 -5.59
C ASP A 158 -0.57 -1.98 -5.49
N LEU A 159 0.48 -2.80 -5.39
CA LEU A 159 1.86 -2.33 -5.32
C LEU A 159 2.30 -1.62 -6.59
N THR A 160 1.97 -2.18 -7.75
CA THR A 160 2.30 -1.57 -9.04
C THR A 160 1.35 -0.43 -9.40
N GLY A 161 0.05 -0.59 -9.12
CA GLY A 161 -0.97 0.43 -9.40
C GLY A 161 -0.78 1.72 -8.61
N VAL A 162 -0.31 1.63 -7.36
CA VAL A 162 0.13 2.79 -6.57
C VAL A 162 1.53 3.25 -7.00
N GLY A 163 2.34 2.38 -7.63
CA GLY A 163 3.69 2.63 -8.13
C GLY A 163 4.77 2.52 -7.06
N ILE A 164 4.56 1.72 -6.03
CA ILE A 164 5.62 1.29 -5.08
C ILE A 164 6.63 0.43 -5.83
N LEU A 165 6.13 -0.54 -6.61
CA LEU A 165 6.93 -1.34 -7.53
C LEU A 165 6.71 -0.90 -8.98
N PRO A 166 7.70 -1.11 -9.87
CA PRO A 166 7.53 -0.93 -11.30
C PRO A 166 6.43 -1.84 -11.86
N GLU A 167 5.70 -1.37 -12.88
CA GLU A 167 4.65 -2.17 -13.53
C GLU A 167 5.24 -3.40 -14.22
N GLU A 168 6.46 -3.30 -14.72
CA GLU A 168 7.19 -4.32 -15.46
C GLU A 168 7.44 -5.59 -14.64
N VAL A 169 7.39 -5.51 -13.31
CA VAL A 169 7.64 -6.67 -12.43
C VAL A 169 6.37 -7.31 -11.87
N ARG A 170 5.18 -6.83 -12.24
CA ARG A 170 3.90 -7.29 -11.66
C ARG A 170 3.77 -8.81 -11.63
N ASP A 171 4.02 -9.47 -12.74
CA ASP A 171 3.84 -10.92 -12.88
C ASP A 171 5.01 -11.75 -12.33
N ARG A 172 6.01 -11.07 -11.73
CA ARG A 172 7.22 -11.67 -11.17
C ARG A 172 7.30 -11.51 -9.65
N ILE A 173 6.23 -10.99 -9.04
CA ILE A 173 6.15 -10.79 -7.59
C ILE A 173 5.79 -12.10 -6.91
N HIS A 174 6.63 -12.53 -5.97
CA HIS A 174 6.44 -13.72 -5.16
C HIS A 174 6.49 -13.40 -3.67
N TYR A 175 5.50 -13.90 -2.93
CA TYR A 175 5.47 -13.76 -1.47
C TYR A 175 6.15 -14.95 -0.84
N VAL A 176 7.24 -14.69 -0.09
CA VAL A 176 8.07 -15.73 0.51
C VAL A 176 7.86 -15.86 2.02
N GLY A 177 6.83 -15.22 2.55
CA GLY A 177 6.41 -15.34 3.94
C GLY A 177 7.38 -14.68 4.94
N ASN A 178 7.37 -15.15 6.19
CA ASN A 178 8.22 -14.61 7.26
C ASN A 178 9.62 -15.22 7.21
N THR A 179 10.45 -14.76 6.30
CA THR A 179 11.82 -15.25 6.12
C THR A 179 12.72 -14.97 7.32
N ALA A 180 12.47 -13.90 8.07
CA ALA A 180 13.22 -13.60 9.29
C ALA A 180 13.01 -14.70 10.35
N LEU A 181 11.77 -15.15 10.55
CA LEU A 181 11.46 -16.26 11.45
C LEU A 181 12.08 -17.57 10.93
N THR A 182 11.94 -17.87 9.65
CA THR A 182 12.50 -19.07 9.03
C THR A 182 14.01 -19.11 9.18
N GLY A 183 14.68 -17.98 8.91
CA GLY A 183 16.14 -17.85 9.09
C GLY A 183 16.57 -18.02 10.54
N ALA A 184 15.84 -17.42 11.50
CA ALA A 184 16.14 -17.58 12.92
C ALA A 184 16.02 -19.04 13.37
N VAL A 185 14.98 -19.76 12.93
CA VAL A 185 14.80 -21.19 13.21
C VAL A 185 15.94 -22.01 12.59
N ALA A 186 16.30 -21.74 11.34
CA ALA A 186 17.40 -22.45 10.68
C ALA A 186 18.74 -22.24 11.41
N ALA A 187 19.04 -21.01 11.83
CA ALA A 187 20.23 -20.68 12.60
C ALA A 187 20.23 -21.34 14.00
N LEU A 188 19.06 -21.53 14.60
CA LEU A 188 18.94 -22.22 15.89
C LEU A 188 19.21 -23.72 15.77
N LEU A 189 18.75 -24.34 14.67
CA LEU A 189 18.84 -25.78 14.44
C LEU A 189 20.18 -26.24 13.83
N SER A 190 20.93 -25.34 13.20
CA SER A 190 22.17 -25.70 12.47
C SER A 190 23.27 -24.70 12.72
N GLU A 191 24.39 -25.17 13.28
CA GLU A 191 25.61 -24.39 13.44
C GLU A 191 26.21 -23.99 12.08
N GLY A 192 26.12 -24.87 11.06
CA GLY A 192 26.57 -24.60 9.70
C GLY A 192 25.85 -23.40 9.08
N VAL A 193 24.51 -23.40 9.16
CA VAL A 193 23.68 -22.27 8.68
C VAL A 193 24.02 -20.98 9.44
N ARG A 194 24.24 -21.05 10.75
CA ARG A 194 24.62 -19.86 11.53
C ARG A 194 25.93 -19.26 11.05
N ARG A 195 26.95 -20.09 10.82
CA ARG A 195 28.26 -19.63 10.28
C ARG A 195 28.13 -19.03 8.88
N GLU A 196 27.30 -19.62 8.04
CA GLU A 196 27.03 -19.10 6.70
C GLU A 196 26.34 -17.73 6.77
N MET A 197 25.32 -17.57 7.63
CA MET A 197 24.64 -16.28 7.84
C MET A 197 25.60 -15.20 8.37
N GLU A 198 26.53 -15.56 9.28
CA GLU A 198 27.56 -14.65 9.79
C GLU A 198 28.56 -14.25 8.71
N ALA A 199 28.88 -15.13 7.76
CA ALA A 199 29.74 -14.82 6.62
C ALA A 199 29.02 -13.88 5.64
N LEU A 200 27.77 -14.21 5.25
CA LEU A 200 26.93 -13.37 4.37
C LEU A 200 26.73 -11.96 4.93
N ALA A 201 26.51 -11.84 6.24
CA ALA A 201 26.34 -10.53 6.89
C ALA A 201 27.59 -9.62 6.79
N LYS A 202 28.77 -10.18 6.55
CA LYS A 202 30.01 -9.42 6.34
C LYS A 202 30.25 -9.06 4.87
N GLU A 203 29.66 -9.83 3.94
CA GLU A 203 29.80 -9.64 2.50
C GLU A 203 28.75 -8.67 1.96
N ILE A 204 27.57 -8.60 2.59
CA ILE A 204 26.49 -7.70 2.17
C ILE A 204 26.93 -6.25 2.41
N GLY A 205 27.05 -5.50 1.33
CA GLY A 205 27.30 -4.06 1.35
C GLY A 205 26.14 -3.28 1.95
N TYR A 206 26.44 -2.21 2.68
CA TYR A 206 25.46 -1.35 3.34
C TYR A 206 25.34 -0.03 2.58
#